data_5f19bf5031a59e7ea692d5fa6b8b012f
#
_entry.id   5f19bf5031a59e7ea692d5fa6b8b012f
#
_cell.length_a   1.000
_cell.length_b   1.000
_cell.length_c   1.000
_cell.angle_alpha   90.00
_cell.angle_beta   90.00
_cell.angle_gamma   90.00
#
_symmetry.space_group_name_H-M   'P 1'
#
loop_
_entity.id
_entity.type
_entity.pdbx_description
1 polymer ?
#
loop_
_entity_poly.entity_id
_entity_poly.type
_entity_poly.pdbx_seq_one_letter_code
_entity_poly.pdbx_strand_id
1 'polypeptide(L)'
;MKRKKLFLAIALMAVSVSAMAQRTFDINLWSGAAPDSSIDIKDTAKVRVFLPDEKDATGRAVVICPGGGYQYLAMDHEGYDWAPFFNNMGIAAIVLKYRMPHGNMRIPIEDAEEAMKLVRSNAKGWHINADDVGIMGSSAGGHLASTIATHSEGNAKPNFQILFYPVITMVSGFTHQGSHDNFLGKDAKKKDEREYSNDMKVTRVTPRAWIALSDDDRAVMPTNGVNYYLELYRHDVPATLHVYPEGGHGWGIRDAFKYHNEMELELKAWLRSF
;
A
#
# COMPACT_ATOMS: atom_id res chain seq x y z
N MET A 1 -62.69 -44.81 26.75
CA MET A 1 -62.18 -43.81 25.79
C MET A 1 -60.83 -43.30 26.29
N LYS A 2 -59.73 -43.79 25.70
CA LYS A 2 -58.39 -43.37 26.09
C LYS A 2 -57.89 -42.31 25.06
N ARG A 3 -57.70 -41.06 25.51
CA ARG A 3 -57.14 -39.96 24.68
C ARG A 3 -55.60 -40.17 24.61
N LYS A 4 -55.12 -40.44 23.40
CA LYS A 4 -53.69 -40.43 23.10
C LYS A 4 -53.25 -38.96 22.96
N LYS A 5 -52.30 -38.51 23.81
CA LYS A 5 -51.61 -37.21 23.67
C LYS A 5 -50.47 -37.39 22.68
N LEU A 6 -50.57 -36.72 21.55
CA LEU A 6 -49.50 -36.64 20.53
C LEU A 6 -48.51 -35.55 20.97
N PHE A 7 -47.31 -35.89 21.34
CA PHE A 7 -46.21 -34.96 21.59
C PHE A 7 -45.50 -34.69 20.27
N LEU A 8 -45.67 -33.45 19.77
CA LEU A 8 -44.94 -32.94 18.61
C LEU A 8 -43.58 -32.40 19.12
N ALA A 9 -42.49 -33.16 18.85
CA ALA A 9 -41.13 -32.69 19.14
C ALA A 9 -40.69 -31.78 18.00
N ILE A 10 -40.62 -30.49 18.26
CA ILE A 10 -40.00 -29.52 17.35
C ILE A 10 -38.50 -29.57 17.59
N ALA A 11 -37.76 -30.18 16.65
CA ALA A 11 -36.32 -30.13 16.63
C ALA A 11 -35.87 -28.73 16.13
N LEU A 12 -35.40 -27.87 17.03
CA LEU A 12 -34.74 -26.61 16.68
C LEU A 12 -33.35 -26.96 16.14
N MET A 13 -33.15 -26.97 14.83
CA MET A 13 -31.81 -26.95 14.24
C MET A 13 -31.21 -25.57 14.51
N ALA A 14 -30.34 -25.46 15.49
CA ALA A 14 -29.45 -24.33 15.66
C ALA A 14 -28.42 -24.36 14.52
N VAL A 15 -28.65 -23.57 13.48
CA VAL A 15 -27.63 -23.28 12.49
C VAL A 15 -26.62 -22.36 13.20
N SER A 16 -25.53 -22.96 13.65
CA SER A 16 -24.36 -22.20 14.12
C SER A 16 -23.72 -21.54 12.88
N VAL A 17 -24.09 -20.30 12.62
CA VAL A 17 -23.31 -19.41 11.74
C VAL A 17 -22.03 -19.14 12.51
N SER A 18 -20.99 -19.90 12.27
CA SER A 18 -19.63 -19.52 12.65
C SER A 18 -19.30 -18.28 11.81
N ALA A 19 -19.43 -17.10 12.40
CA ALA A 19 -18.81 -15.90 11.87
C ALA A 19 -17.31 -16.18 11.86
N MET A 20 -16.75 -16.53 10.71
CA MET A 20 -15.32 -16.65 10.52
C MET A 20 -14.79 -15.23 10.68
N ALA A 21 -14.19 -14.95 11.84
CA ALA A 21 -13.65 -13.65 12.17
C ALA A 21 -12.52 -13.33 11.19
N GLN A 22 -12.57 -12.14 10.61
CA GLN A 22 -11.49 -11.55 9.85
C GLN A 22 -10.16 -11.77 10.59
N ARG A 23 -9.21 -12.45 9.94
CA ARG A 23 -7.93 -12.80 10.59
C ARG A 23 -7.01 -11.60 10.53
N THR A 24 -6.77 -10.97 11.70
CA THR A 24 -5.84 -9.84 11.84
C THR A 24 -4.72 -10.23 12.81
N PHE A 25 -3.46 -10.02 12.41
CA PHE A 25 -2.30 -10.31 13.25
C PHE A 25 -1.07 -9.49 12.82
N ASP A 26 -0.13 -9.32 13.76
CA ASP A 26 1.13 -8.62 13.52
C ASP A 26 2.28 -9.62 13.31
N ILE A 27 3.21 -9.30 12.42
CA ILE A 27 4.46 -10.03 12.22
C ILE A 27 5.61 -9.04 12.27
N ASN A 28 6.64 -9.32 13.07
CA ASN A 28 7.91 -8.62 12.97
C ASN A 28 8.58 -9.00 11.63
N LEU A 29 8.99 -7.99 10.88
CA LEU A 29 9.52 -8.22 9.52
C LEU A 29 10.87 -8.96 9.57
N TRP A 30 11.67 -8.69 10.58
CA TRP A 30 12.98 -9.28 10.78
C TRP A 30 12.99 -10.20 11.99
N SER A 31 13.47 -11.44 11.81
CA SER A 31 13.58 -12.43 12.90
C SER A 31 14.77 -12.20 13.82
N GLY A 32 15.66 -11.26 13.47
CA GLY A 32 16.87 -10.88 14.20
C GLY A 32 17.14 -9.39 14.02
N ALA A 33 18.41 -8.99 14.08
CA ALA A 33 18.78 -7.61 13.76
C ALA A 33 18.41 -7.30 12.31
N ALA A 34 17.68 -6.21 12.11
CA ALA A 34 17.37 -5.75 10.78
C ALA A 34 18.64 -5.24 10.07
N PRO A 35 18.75 -5.35 8.73
CA PRO A 35 19.81 -4.69 8.00
C PRO A 35 19.88 -3.20 8.32
N ASP A 36 21.03 -2.59 8.24
CA ASP A 36 21.26 -1.15 8.46
C ASP A 36 20.62 -0.56 9.73
N SER A 37 20.47 -1.38 10.80
CA SER A 37 19.79 -1.02 12.06
C SER A 37 20.58 -0.09 13.00
N SER A 38 21.63 0.56 12.50
CA SER A 38 22.62 1.28 13.32
C SER A 38 22.15 2.59 13.96
N ILE A 39 20.96 3.12 13.56
CA ILE A 39 20.55 4.47 13.96
C ILE A 39 19.56 4.47 15.12
N ASP A 40 18.55 3.61 15.10
CA ASP A 40 17.59 3.43 16.19
C ASP A 40 17.15 1.97 16.31
N ILE A 41 17.73 1.26 17.28
CA ILE A 41 17.37 -0.14 17.57
C ILE A 41 15.93 -0.34 18.07
N LYS A 42 15.25 0.73 18.46
CA LYS A 42 13.85 0.69 18.90
C LYS A 42 12.87 0.84 17.75
N ASP A 43 13.31 1.40 16.61
CA ASP A 43 12.49 1.49 15.41
C ASP A 43 12.49 0.16 14.66
N THR A 44 11.49 -0.68 14.93
CA THR A 44 11.36 -2.02 14.37
C THR A 44 10.35 -2.04 13.24
N ALA A 45 10.74 -2.67 12.11
CA ALA A 45 9.82 -2.92 11.00
C ALA A 45 8.88 -4.08 11.33
N LYS A 46 7.59 -3.91 11.04
CA LYS A 46 6.56 -4.95 11.17
C LYS A 46 5.44 -4.75 10.16
N VAL A 47 4.71 -5.80 9.90
CA VAL A 47 3.47 -5.74 9.14
C VAL A 47 2.30 -6.11 10.02
N ARG A 48 1.16 -5.42 9.81
CA ARG A 48 -0.14 -5.87 10.26
C ARG A 48 -0.89 -6.43 9.07
N VAL A 49 -1.25 -7.70 9.18
CA VAL A 49 -1.93 -8.47 8.14
C VAL A 49 -3.43 -8.47 8.44
N PHE A 50 -4.23 -8.16 7.43
CA PHE A 50 -5.69 -8.22 7.44
C PHE A 50 -6.12 -9.13 6.29
N LEU A 51 -6.55 -10.34 6.62
CA LEU A 51 -7.03 -11.30 5.62
C LEU A 51 -8.55 -11.20 5.48
N PRO A 52 -9.09 -11.22 4.26
CA PRO A 52 -10.53 -11.35 4.05
C PRO A 52 -11.02 -12.73 4.54
N ASP A 53 -12.34 -12.90 4.63
CA ASP A 53 -12.92 -14.21 4.84
C ASP A 53 -12.48 -15.17 3.71
N GLU A 54 -12.09 -16.39 4.06
CA GLU A 54 -11.55 -17.36 3.08
C GLU A 54 -12.50 -17.61 1.90
N LYS A 55 -13.80 -17.63 2.15
CA LYS A 55 -14.84 -17.82 1.13
C LYS A 55 -14.91 -16.68 0.10
N ASP A 56 -14.47 -15.49 0.49
CA ASP A 56 -14.53 -14.27 -0.32
C ASP A 56 -13.15 -13.90 -0.90
N ALA A 57 -12.09 -14.62 -0.48
CA ALA A 57 -10.71 -14.35 -0.90
C ALA A 57 -10.51 -14.51 -2.41
N THR A 58 -10.07 -13.44 -3.07
CA THR A 58 -9.76 -13.45 -4.52
C THR A 58 -8.37 -14.01 -4.82
N GLY A 59 -7.52 -14.11 -3.82
CA GLY A 59 -6.10 -14.39 -3.96
C GLY A 59 -5.23 -13.14 -4.15
N ARG A 60 -5.82 -11.97 -4.42
CA ARG A 60 -5.06 -10.71 -4.52
C ARG A 60 -4.66 -10.19 -3.16
N ALA A 61 -3.48 -9.55 -3.10
CA ALA A 61 -2.97 -8.89 -1.89
C ALA A 61 -2.35 -7.54 -2.21
N VAL A 62 -2.31 -6.64 -1.22
CA VAL A 62 -1.66 -5.34 -1.34
C VAL A 62 -0.84 -5.03 -0.09
N VAL A 63 0.44 -4.69 -0.27
CA VAL A 63 1.31 -4.13 0.77
C VAL A 63 1.11 -2.62 0.78
N ILE A 64 0.78 -2.05 1.95
CA ILE A 64 0.42 -0.64 2.11
C ILE A 64 1.54 0.08 2.86
N CYS A 65 2.09 1.12 2.25
CA CYS A 65 3.14 1.98 2.77
C CYS A 65 2.54 3.35 3.13
N PRO A 66 2.24 3.64 4.41
CA PRO A 66 1.72 4.93 4.83
C PRO A 66 2.70 6.07 4.57
N GLY A 67 2.19 7.30 4.38
CA GLY A 67 3.00 8.50 4.29
C GLY A 67 3.45 9.03 5.65
N GLY A 68 3.96 10.26 5.66
CA GLY A 68 4.47 10.94 6.85
C GLY A 68 5.86 11.55 6.64
N GLY A 69 6.22 11.83 5.37
CA GLY A 69 7.46 12.56 5.02
C GLY A 69 8.74 11.82 5.37
N TYR A 70 8.71 10.49 5.56
CA TYR A 70 9.82 9.69 6.12
C TYR A 70 10.27 10.16 7.51
N GLN A 71 9.42 10.86 8.23
CA GLN A 71 9.67 11.33 9.59
C GLN A 71 8.78 10.61 10.63
N TYR A 72 7.59 10.22 10.22
CA TYR A 72 6.63 9.42 10.97
C TYR A 72 5.77 8.61 10.00
N LEU A 73 4.81 7.85 10.51
CA LEU A 73 3.87 7.08 9.69
C LEU A 73 2.42 7.45 10.04
N ALA A 74 1.65 7.83 9.03
CA ALA A 74 0.21 8.07 9.10
C ALA A 74 -0.56 6.74 9.10
N MET A 75 -0.34 5.91 10.15
CA MET A 75 -0.76 4.50 10.19
C MET A 75 -2.27 4.29 10.13
N ASP A 76 -3.07 5.28 10.53
CA ASP A 76 -4.53 5.18 10.52
C ASP A 76 -5.07 5.32 9.09
N HIS A 77 -5.35 6.54 8.63
CA HIS A 77 -6.04 6.83 7.37
C HIS A 77 -5.26 6.54 6.07
N GLU A 78 -3.94 6.38 6.16
CA GLU A 78 -3.08 5.95 5.04
C GLU A 78 -2.60 4.50 5.20
N GLY A 79 -3.01 3.83 6.27
CA GLY A 79 -2.64 2.46 6.61
C GLY A 79 -3.82 1.58 6.97
N TYR A 80 -4.11 1.46 8.28
CA TYR A 80 -5.06 0.47 8.80
C TYR A 80 -6.50 0.67 8.31
N ASP A 81 -6.94 1.91 8.13
CA ASP A 81 -8.30 2.23 7.72
C ASP A 81 -8.61 1.75 6.28
N TRP A 82 -7.60 1.42 5.48
CA TRP A 82 -7.75 0.79 4.17
C TRP A 82 -8.14 -0.69 4.24
N ALA A 83 -7.90 -1.36 5.36
CA ALA A 83 -8.14 -2.80 5.46
C ALA A 83 -9.59 -3.21 5.17
N PRO A 84 -10.64 -2.53 5.71
CA PRO A 84 -12.03 -2.84 5.37
C PRO A 84 -12.33 -2.69 3.87
N PHE A 85 -11.80 -1.65 3.21
CA PHE A 85 -11.99 -1.44 1.78
C PHE A 85 -11.49 -2.64 0.97
N PHE A 86 -10.26 -3.09 1.21
CA PHE A 86 -9.68 -4.22 0.49
C PHE A 86 -10.32 -5.55 0.88
N ASN A 87 -10.54 -5.80 2.16
CA ASN A 87 -11.13 -7.06 2.62
C ASN A 87 -12.59 -7.24 2.12
N ASN A 88 -13.37 -6.16 2.01
CA ASN A 88 -14.70 -6.20 1.39
C ASN A 88 -14.68 -6.54 -0.11
N MET A 89 -13.52 -6.42 -0.75
CA MET A 89 -13.27 -6.86 -2.12
C MET A 89 -12.61 -8.24 -2.20
N GLY A 90 -12.43 -8.94 -1.07
CA GLY A 90 -11.73 -10.21 -1.02
C GLY A 90 -10.20 -10.09 -1.20
N ILE A 91 -9.64 -8.90 -1.02
CA ILE A 91 -8.21 -8.62 -1.19
C ILE A 91 -7.56 -8.55 0.21
N ALA A 92 -6.44 -9.25 0.39
CA ALA A 92 -5.65 -9.15 1.62
C ALA A 92 -4.92 -7.80 1.70
N ALA A 93 -5.01 -7.13 2.85
CA ALA A 93 -4.29 -5.88 3.11
C ALA A 93 -3.17 -6.12 4.12
N ILE A 94 -1.96 -5.69 3.78
CA ILE A 94 -0.76 -5.86 4.60
C ILE A 94 -0.14 -4.49 4.84
N VAL A 95 -0.39 -3.90 6.01
CA VAL A 95 0.08 -2.56 6.35
C VAL A 95 1.48 -2.63 6.92
N LEU A 96 2.42 -1.99 6.25
CA LEU A 96 3.83 -1.97 6.62
C LEU A 96 4.14 -0.77 7.51
N LYS A 97 4.59 -1.03 8.73
CA LYS A 97 5.34 -0.08 9.54
C LYS A 97 6.81 -0.22 9.14
N TYR A 98 7.24 0.56 8.16
CA TYR A 98 8.66 0.62 7.79
C TYR A 98 9.45 1.53 8.73
N ARG A 99 10.75 1.30 8.86
CA ARG A 99 11.68 2.10 9.68
C ARG A 99 11.98 3.43 9.00
N MET A 100 12.25 4.45 9.83
CA MET A 100 12.62 5.77 9.33
C MET A 100 14.04 5.77 8.77
N PRO A 101 14.27 6.38 7.60
CA PRO A 101 15.57 6.32 6.90
C PRO A 101 16.68 7.14 7.57
N HIS A 102 16.36 8.29 8.16
CA HIS A 102 17.36 9.21 8.73
C HIS A 102 18.53 9.53 7.77
N GLY A 103 18.22 9.68 6.47
CA GLY A 103 19.20 9.91 5.40
C GLY A 103 19.79 8.62 4.80
N ASN A 104 19.42 7.45 5.28
CA ASN A 104 19.77 6.17 4.67
C ASN A 104 18.56 5.55 3.97
N MET A 105 18.43 5.81 2.68
CA MET A 105 17.32 5.34 1.85
C MET A 105 17.17 3.81 1.81
N ARG A 106 18.24 3.05 2.09
CA ARG A 106 18.19 1.58 2.06
C ARG A 106 17.26 1.02 3.12
N ILE A 107 17.17 1.66 4.29
CA ILE A 107 16.37 1.18 5.42
C ILE A 107 14.90 0.92 5.04
N PRO A 108 14.12 1.91 4.59
CA PRO A 108 12.72 1.68 4.21
C PRO A 108 12.57 0.83 2.94
N ILE A 109 13.54 0.88 2.02
CA ILE A 109 13.53 0.04 0.81
C ILE A 109 13.64 -1.43 1.19
N GLU A 110 14.61 -1.80 2.02
CA GLU A 110 14.82 -3.18 2.49
C GLU A 110 13.59 -3.70 3.25
N ASP A 111 12.97 -2.85 4.09
CA ASP A 111 11.73 -3.20 4.79
C ASP A 111 10.56 -3.46 3.82
N ALA A 112 10.40 -2.62 2.80
CA ALA A 112 9.32 -2.79 1.83
C ALA A 112 9.56 -4.01 0.91
N GLU A 113 10.79 -4.24 0.48
CA GLU A 113 11.15 -5.45 -0.26
C GLU A 113 10.91 -6.74 0.54
N GLU A 114 11.30 -6.73 1.82
CA GLU A 114 11.08 -7.88 2.70
C GLU A 114 9.59 -8.11 2.96
N ALA A 115 8.79 -7.06 3.11
CA ALA A 115 7.35 -7.19 3.23
C ALA A 115 6.72 -7.84 1.98
N MET A 116 7.16 -7.47 0.77
CA MET A 116 6.72 -8.12 -0.47
C MET A 116 7.10 -9.60 -0.51
N LYS A 117 8.33 -9.93 -0.14
CA LYS A 117 8.82 -11.32 -0.06
C LYS A 117 8.07 -12.14 1.00
N LEU A 118 7.81 -11.53 2.17
CA LEU A 118 7.03 -12.15 3.25
C LEU A 118 5.63 -12.53 2.80
N VAL A 119 4.91 -11.65 2.10
CA VAL A 119 3.58 -11.94 1.57
C VAL A 119 3.61 -13.12 0.61
N ARG A 120 4.55 -13.14 -0.34
CA ARG A 120 4.68 -14.22 -1.32
C ARG A 120 5.08 -15.55 -0.67
N SER A 121 5.95 -15.54 0.33
CA SER A 121 6.37 -16.76 1.04
C SER A 121 5.22 -17.38 1.88
N ASN A 122 4.29 -16.56 2.34
CA ASN A 122 3.11 -16.98 3.09
C ASN A 122 1.85 -17.17 2.22
N ALA A 123 1.95 -16.99 0.91
CA ALA A 123 0.81 -16.95 0.00
C ALA A 123 -0.14 -18.12 0.15
N LYS A 124 0.39 -19.35 0.23
CA LYS A 124 -0.43 -20.55 0.43
C LYS A 124 -1.23 -20.54 1.74
N GLY A 125 -0.59 -20.13 2.85
CA GLY A 125 -1.22 -20.10 4.18
C GLY A 125 -2.20 -18.94 4.38
N TRP A 126 -2.11 -17.92 3.53
CA TRP A 126 -2.98 -16.76 3.56
C TRP A 126 -4.00 -16.73 2.43
N HIS A 127 -4.11 -17.79 1.63
CA HIS A 127 -4.98 -17.87 0.46
C HIS A 127 -4.72 -16.76 -0.56
N ILE A 128 -3.44 -16.42 -0.77
CA ILE A 128 -2.96 -15.39 -1.72
C ILE A 128 -2.36 -16.08 -2.94
N ASN A 129 -2.56 -15.50 -4.11
CA ASN A 129 -1.80 -15.81 -5.31
C ASN A 129 -0.49 -15.02 -5.29
N ALA A 130 0.65 -15.72 -5.22
CA ALA A 130 1.97 -15.08 -5.18
C ALA A 130 2.26 -14.21 -6.41
N ASP A 131 1.56 -14.42 -7.53
CA ASP A 131 1.70 -13.65 -8.76
C ASP A 131 0.69 -12.49 -8.88
N ASP A 132 -0.07 -12.19 -7.80
CA ASP A 132 -1.03 -11.08 -7.76
C ASP A 132 -0.89 -10.27 -6.45
N VAL A 133 0.31 -9.79 -6.18
CA VAL A 133 0.66 -8.98 -5.02
C VAL A 133 1.06 -7.58 -5.46
N GLY A 134 0.26 -6.59 -5.10
CA GLY A 134 0.52 -5.17 -5.37
C GLY A 134 1.18 -4.44 -4.21
N ILE A 135 1.56 -3.20 -4.49
CA ILE A 135 2.02 -2.24 -3.49
C ILE A 135 1.19 -0.96 -3.58
N MET A 136 0.88 -0.39 -2.43
CA MET A 136 0.17 0.89 -2.32
C MET A 136 0.96 1.84 -1.44
N GLY A 137 0.92 3.13 -1.75
CA GLY A 137 1.51 4.12 -0.86
C GLY A 137 0.95 5.51 -1.06
N SER A 138 1.00 6.29 0.02
CA SER A 138 0.54 7.67 0.07
C SER A 138 1.71 8.60 0.36
N SER A 139 1.77 9.77 -0.31
CA SER A 139 2.80 10.79 -0.03
C SER A 139 4.24 10.22 -0.10
N ALA A 140 5.02 10.31 0.98
CA ALA A 140 6.33 9.65 1.09
C ALA A 140 6.25 8.12 0.97
N GLY A 141 5.17 7.48 1.47
CA GLY A 141 4.89 6.06 1.24
C GLY A 141 4.61 5.76 -0.23
N GLY A 142 4.03 6.71 -0.97
CA GLY A 142 3.88 6.64 -2.42
C GLY A 142 5.23 6.69 -3.15
N HIS A 143 6.19 7.47 -2.63
CA HIS A 143 7.58 7.43 -3.09
C HIS A 143 8.18 6.04 -2.85
N LEU A 144 8.06 5.49 -1.64
CA LEU A 144 8.55 4.16 -1.33
C LEU A 144 7.91 3.09 -2.24
N ALA A 145 6.59 3.11 -2.39
CA ALA A 145 5.87 2.17 -3.25
C ALA A 145 6.32 2.24 -4.72
N SER A 146 6.48 3.44 -5.27
CA SER A 146 6.97 3.63 -6.64
C SER A 146 8.46 3.29 -6.77
N THR A 147 9.27 3.45 -5.71
CA THR A 147 10.67 2.98 -5.68
C THR A 147 10.72 1.45 -5.79
N ILE A 148 9.93 0.74 -5.00
CA ILE A 148 9.85 -0.73 -5.11
C ILE A 148 9.36 -1.17 -6.50
N ALA A 149 8.41 -0.45 -7.07
CA ALA A 149 7.88 -0.75 -8.41
C ALA A 149 8.90 -0.55 -9.54
N THR A 150 9.83 0.38 -9.39
CA THR A 150 10.79 0.75 -10.44
C THR A 150 12.19 0.14 -10.26
N HIS A 151 12.58 -0.21 -9.02
CA HIS A 151 13.94 -0.66 -8.72
C HIS A 151 14.03 -2.13 -8.31
N SER A 152 12.94 -2.69 -7.71
CA SER A 152 13.02 -4.07 -7.22
C SER A 152 12.79 -5.10 -8.30
N GLU A 153 13.33 -6.30 -8.09
CA GLU A 153 13.24 -7.45 -8.99
C GLU A 153 12.74 -8.70 -8.26
N GLY A 154 12.43 -9.73 -9.02
CA GLY A 154 12.03 -11.03 -8.50
C GLY A 154 10.85 -10.95 -7.52
N ASN A 155 10.97 -11.62 -6.37
CA ASN A 155 9.90 -11.68 -5.37
C ASN A 155 9.63 -10.37 -4.62
N ALA A 156 10.50 -9.37 -4.75
CA ALA A 156 10.26 -8.04 -4.19
C ALA A 156 9.44 -7.14 -5.14
N LYS A 157 9.44 -7.44 -6.45
CA LYS A 157 8.74 -6.62 -7.45
C LYS A 157 7.23 -6.80 -7.36
N PRO A 158 6.43 -5.70 -7.25
CA PRO A 158 4.97 -5.79 -7.22
C PRO A 158 4.39 -6.13 -8.60
N ASN A 159 3.16 -6.65 -8.64
CA ASN A 159 2.41 -6.90 -9.86
C ASN A 159 1.60 -5.67 -10.32
N PHE A 160 1.27 -4.78 -9.38
CA PHE A 160 0.60 -3.51 -9.63
C PHE A 160 0.94 -2.51 -8.52
N GLN A 161 0.69 -1.22 -8.76
CA GLN A 161 0.92 -0.16 -7.79
C GLN A 161 -0.26 0.80 -7.70
N ILE A 162 -0.55 1.28 -6.48
CA ILE A 162 -1.61 2.24 -6.16
C ILE A 162 -0.96 3.42 -5.44
N LEU A 163 -1.06 4.63 -5.99
CA LEU A 163 -0.33 5.79 -5.52
C LEU A 163 -1.28 6.95 -5.22
N PHE A 164 -1.30 7.39 -3.96
CA PHE A 164 -2.07 8.54 -3.50
C PHE A 164 -1.16 9.74 -3.30
N TYR A 165 -1.41 10.82 -4.01
CA TYR A 165 -0.64 12.08 -3.96
C TYR A 165 0.86 11.82 -3.71
N PRO A 166 1.49 10.93 -4.50
CA PRO A 166 2.81 10.42 -4.19
C PRO A 166 3.89 11.50 -4.37
N VAL A 167 4.86 11.52 -3.48
CA VAL A 167 6.18 12.04 -3.84
C VAL A 167 6.75 11.09 -4.89
N ILE A 168 7.32 11.61 -5.96
CA ILE A 168 7.91 10.83 -7.06
C ILE A 168 9.33 11.27 -7.33
N THR A 169 9.52 12.57 -7.59
CA THR A 169 10.86 13.11 -7.81
C THR A 169 11.56 13.40 -6.49
N MET A 170 12.87 13.17 -6.46
CA MET A 170 13.77 13.63 -5.39
C MET A 170 14.65 14.79 -5.84
N VAL A 171 14.42 15.34 -7.05
CA VAL A 171 15.14 16.52 -7.51
C VAL A 171 14.77 17.74 -6.67
N SER A 172 15.75 18.34 -6.02
CA SER A 172 15.58 19.54 -5.18
C SER A 172 14.87 20.66 -5.95
N GLY A 173 13.91 21.34 -5.30
CA GLY A 173 13.06 22.38 -5.89
C GLY A 173 11.79 21.85 -6.57
N PHE A 174 11.67 20.55 -6.82
CA PHE A 174 10.48 19.88 -7.40
C PHE A 174 9.91 18.82 -6.49
N THR A 175 10.70 18.32 -5.55
CA THR A 175 10.30 17.33 -4.55
C THR A 175 9.59 17.95 -3.36
N HIS A 176 8.96 17.10 -2.52
CA HIS A 176 8.66 17.49 -1.14
C HIS A 176 9.96 17.45 -0.32
N GLN A 177 10.48 18.63 0.01
CA GLN A 177 11.83 18.80 0.60
C GLN A 177 12.01 17.99 1.90
N GLY A 178 10.99 17.92 2.76
CA GLY A 178 11.06 17.13 3.98
C GLY A 178 11.26 15.63 3.70
N SER A 179 10.57 15.09 2.71
CA SER A 179 10.77 13.68 2.29
C SER A 179 12.16 13.45 1.71
N HIS A 180 12.64 14.38 0.89
CA HIS A 180 13.99 14.34 0.33
C HIS A 180 15.05 14.27 1.43
N ASP A 181 15.02 15.24 2.37
CA ASP A 181 16.02 15.38 3.42
C ASP A 181 16.02 14.17 4.39
N ASN A 182 14.84 13.64 4.68
CA ASN A 182 14.72 12.47 5.54
C ASN A 182 15.17 11.18 4.84
N PHE A 183 14.89 11.05 3.53
CA PHE A 183 15.21 9.84 2.76
C PHE A 183 16.66 9.79 2.30
N LEU A 184 17.15 10.86 1.68
CA LEU A 184 18.49 10.93 1.09
C LEU A 184 19.53 11.61 1.99
N GLY A 185 19.07 12.42 2.96
CA GLY A 185 19.91 13.35 3.70
C GLY A 185 19.96 14.74 3.08
N LYS A 186 20.21 15.77 3.90
CA LYS A 186 20.25 17.17 3.47
C LYS A 186 21.33 17.46 2.43
N ASP A 187 22.44 16.73 2.52
CA ASP A 187 23.61 16.88 1.63
C ASP A 187 23.61 15.85 0.49
N ALA A 188 22.43 15.40 0.08
CA ALA A 188 22.26 14.40 -0.97
C ALA A 188 22.94 14.84 -2.27
N LYS A 189 23.57 13.88 -2.93
CA LYS A 189 24.21 14.13 -4.22
C LYS A 189 23.16 14.13 -5.33
N LYS A 190 23.32 14.99 -6.33
CA LYS A 190 22.46 15.01 -7.53
C LYS A 190 22.30 13.64 -8.21
N LYS A 191 23.30 12.77 -8.08
CA LYS A 191 23.21 11.38 -8.58
C LYS A 191 22.15 10.62 -7.83
N ASP A 192 22.09 10.73 -6.51
CA ASP A 192 21.16 10.01 -5.66
C ASP A 192 19.74 10.60 -5.80
N GLU A 193 19.63 11.94 -5.92
CA GLU A 193 18.35 12.60 -6.26
C GLU A 193 17.77 12.04 -7.56
N ARG A 194 18.58 11.89 -8.61
CA ARG A 194 18.15 11.35 -9.91
C ARG A 194 17.91 9.83 -9.83
N GLU A 195 18.67 9.11 -9.02
CA GLU A 195 18.52 7.67 -8.84
C GLU A 195 17.14 7.37 -8.23
N TYR A 196 16.73 8.13 -7.22
CA TYR A 196 15.47 7.94 -6.53
C TYR A 196 14.34 8.87 -7.00
N SER A 197 14.48 9.51 -8.16
CA SER A 197 13.38 10.15 -8.88
C SER A 197 12.71 9.10 -9.76
N ASN A 198 11.60 8.55 -9.28
CA ASN A 198 11.00 7.33 -9.86
C ASN A 198 10.39 7.55 -11.25
N ASP A 199 10.05 8.77 -11.61
CA ASP A 199 9.70 9.15 -12.99
C ASP A 199 10.86 8.89 -13.97
N MET A 200 12.11 9.05 -13.53
CA MET A 200 13.30 8.78 -14.34
C MET A 200 13.67 7.29 -14.41
N LYS A 201 12.94 6.42 -13.69
CA LYS A 201 13.23 4.99 -13.56
C LYS A 201 12.16 4.07 -14.15
N VAL A 202 11.14 4.66 -14.74
CA VAL A 202 10.11 3.89 -15.44
C VAL A 202 10.72 3.14 -16.62
N THR A 203 10.33 1.90 -16.78
CA THR A 203 10.69 1.02 -17.90
C THR A 203 9.45 0.27 -18.36
N ARG A 204 9.53 -0.46 -19.48
CA ARG A 204 8.44 -1.29 -20.00
C ARG A 204 8.01 -2.42 -19.05
N VAL A 205 8.86 -2.78 -18.08
CA VAL A 205 8.56 -3.81 -17.08
C VAL A 205 8.12 -3.22 -15.73
N THR A 206 7.95 -1.90 -15.65
CA THR A 206 7.33 -1.25 -14.48
C THR A 206 5.87 -1.70 -14.37
N PRO A 207 5.37 -2.08 -13.17
CA PRO A 207 4.00 -2.55 -13.00
C PRO A 207 2.97 -1.47 -13.31
N ARG A 208 1.78 -1.91 -13.77
CA ARG A 208 0.61 -1.04 -13.98
C ARG A 208 0.30 -0.19 -12.75
N ALA A 209 -0.22 1.01 -12.96
CA ALA A 209 -0.42 1.97 -11.88
C ALA A 209 -1.83 2.57 -11.87
N TRP A 210 -2.35 2.81 -10.67
CA TRP A 210 -3.45 3.72 -10.39
C TRP A 210 -2.93 4.89 -9.55
N ILE A 211 -3.20 6.12 -9.96
CA ILE A 211 -2.64 7.33 -9.35
C ILE A 211 -3.79 8.31 -9.07
N ALA A 212 -3.86 8.83 -7.84
CA ALA A 212 -4.84 9.83 -7.44
C ALA A 212 -4.17 11.04 -6.79
N LEU A 213 -4.56 12.23 -7.21
CA LEU A 213 -4.01 13.51 -6.82
C LEU A 213 -5.12 14.51 -6.49
N SER A 214 -4.79 15.59 -5.77
CA SER A 214 -5.60 16.81 -5.68
C SER A 214 -4.90 17.97 -6.39
N ASP A 215 -5.63 18.75 -7.21
CA ASP A 215 -5.07 19.89 -7.95
C ASP A 215 -4.58 21.01 -7.01
N ASP A 216 -5.22 21.14 -5.86
CA ASP A 216 -4.90 22.13 -4.83
C ASP A 216 -3.85 21.65 -3.80
N ASP A 217 -3.16 20.50 -4.02
CA ASP A 217 -2.10 20.03 -3.15
C ASP A 217 -0.89 20.98 -3.17
N ARG A 218 -0.58 21.58 -2.01
CA ARG A 218 0.55 22.49 -1.82
C ARG A 218 1.73 21.89 -1.06
N ALA A 219 1.55 20.66 -0.55
CA ALA A 219 2.64 19.94 0.12
C ALA A 219 3.44 19.08 -0.88
N VAL A 220 2.76 18.29 -1.71
CA VAL A 220 3.35 17.54 -2.81
C VAL A 220 2.72 18.00 -4.11
N MET A 221 3.45 18.76 -4.92
CA MET A 221 2.92 19.29 -6.17
C MET A 221 2.36 18.17 -7.06
N PRO A 222 1.14 18.33 -7.62
CA PRO A 222 0.51 17.32 -8.49
C PRO A 222 1.37 16.87 -9.66
N THR A 223 2.32 17.73 -10.08
CA THR A 223 3.30 17.41 -11.14
C THR A 223 4.11 16.14 -10.84
N ASN A 224 4.29 15.75 -9.58
CA ASN A 224 4.93 14.48 -9.21
C ASN A 224 4.19 13.29 -9.85
N GLY A 225 2.91 13.14 -9.56
CA GLY A 225 2.11 12.04 -10.12
C GLY A 225 1.84 12.19 -11.61
N VAL A 226 1.66 13.43 -12.12
CA VAL A 226 1.45 13.68 -13.55
C VAL A 226 2.68 13.27 -14.37
N ASN A 227 3.89 13.65 -13.95
CA ASN A 227 5.12 13.27 -14.65
C ASN A 227 5.34 11.76 -14.61
N TYR A 228 5.05 11.11 -13.49
CA TYR A 228 5.14 9.65 -13.39
C TYR A 228 4.17 8.95 -14.35
N TYR A 229 2.92 9.43 -14.44
CA TYR A 229 1.95 8.93 -15.40
C TYR A 229 2.43 9.09 -16.86
N LEU A 230 3.02 10.26 -17.20
CA LEU A 230 3.55 10.50 -18.54
C LEU A 230 4.69 9.55 -18.90
N GLU A 231 5.57 9.24 -17.94
CA GLU A 231 6.64 8.27 -18.16
C GLU A 231 6.09 6.84 -18.28
N LEU A 232 5.09 6.45 -17.47
CA LEU A 232 4.40 5.16 -17.65
C LEU A 232 3.79 5.06 -19.05
N TYR A 233 3.11 6.09 -19.51
CA TYR A 233 2.54 6.14 -20.85
C TYR A 233 3.61 6.02 -21.95
N ARG A 234 4.74 6.73 -21.83
CA ARG A 234 5.85 6.66 -22.80
C ARG A 234 6.49 5.29 -22.88
N HIS A 235 6.38 4.49 -21.84
CA HIS A 235 6.93 3.13 -21.77
C HIS A 235 5.89 2.04 -22.01
N ASP A 236 4.69 2.38 -22.52
CA ASP A 236 3.58 1.45 -22.78
C ASP A 236 3.12 0.69 -21.53
N VAL A 237 3.27 1.28 -20.34
CA VAL A 237 2.78 0.71 -19.06
C VAL A 237 1.34 1.17 -18.82
N PRO A 238 0.38 0.25 -18.63
CA PRO A 238 -1.00 0.62 -18.35
C PRO A 238 -1.09 1.45 -17.06
N ALA A 239 -1.65 2.64 -17.12
CA ALA A 239 -1.81 3.52 -15.99
C ALA A 239 -3.11 4.31 -16.06
N THR A 240 -3.67 4.65 -14.88
CA THR A 240 -4.84 5.51 -14.72
C THR A 240 -4.48 6.65 -13.80
N LEU A 241 -4.82 7.88 -14.18
CA LEU A 241 -4.56 9.09 -13.40
C LEU A 241 -5.88 9.81 -13.11
N HIS A 242 -6.14 10.07 -11.83
CA HIS A 242 -7.25 10.87 -11.33
C HIS A 242 -6.71 12.13 -10.66
N VAL A 243 -7.20 13.29 -11.08
CA VAL A 243 -6.86 14.58 -10.46
C VAL A 243 -8.16 15.22 -9.98
N TYR A 244 -8.37 15.20 -8.66
CA TYR A 244 -9.54 15.82 -8.04
C TYR A 244 -9.33 17.33 -7.89
N PRO A 245 -10.38 18.15 -8.12
CA PRO A 245 -10.25 19.60 -8.10
C PRO A 245 -9.73 20.19 -6.77
N GLU A 246 -10.07 19.53 -5.67
CA GLU A 246 -9.70 19.96 -4.31
C GLU A 246 -9.57 18.73 -3.38
N GLY A 247 -8.91 18.90 -2.25
CA GLY A 247 -8.66 17.87 -1.24
C GLY A 247 -7.35 18.12 -0.49
N GLY A 248 -6.48 18.94 -1.04
CA GLY A 248 -5.15 19.19 -0.48
C GLY A 248 -4.34 17.93 -0.41
N HIS A 249 -3.57 17.76 0.67
CA HIS A 249 -2.68 16.65 0.90
C HIS A 249 -3.12 15.76 2.06
N GLY A 250 -2.86 14.45 1.97
CA GLY A 250 -2.99 13.55 3.13
C GLY A 250 -4.42 13.13 3.46
N TRP A 251 -5.33 13.06 2.48
CA TRP A 251 -6.72 12.67 2.73
C TRP A 251 -6.87 11.14 2.94
N GLY A 252 -6.02 10.29 2.35
CA GLY A 252 -6.08 8.84 2.51
C GLY A 252 -7.46 8.26 2.19
N ILE A 253 -8.01 7.44 3.11
CA ILE A 253 -9.37 6.89 3.00
C ILE A 253 -10.41 7.65 3.86
N ARG A 254 -10.12 8.87 4.28
CA ARG A 254 -11.03 9.61 5.16
C ARG A 254 -12.34 9.95 4.46
N ASP A 255 -13.47 9.69 5.14
CA ASP A 255 -14.81 10.10 4.70
C ASP A 255 -14.94 11.62 4.48
N ALA A 256 -14.10 12.41 5.17
CA ALA A 256 -14.05 13.87 5.01
C ALA A 256 -13.47 14.32 3.67
N PHE A 257 -12.83 13.46 2.90
CA PHE A 257 -12.41 13.79 1.54
C PHE A 257 -13.64 13.94 0.65
N LYS A 258 -13.80 15.09 0.03
CA LYS A 258 -15.01 15.45 -0.73
C LYS A 258 -15.37 14.45 -1.84
N TYR A 259 -14.37 13.82 -2.44
CA TYR A 259 -14.50 12.85 -3.53
C TYR A 259 -14.25 11.41 -3.06
N HIS A 260 -14.47 11.13 -1.78
CA HIS A 260 -14.22 9.81 -1.18
C HIS A 260 -14.96 8.69 -1.92
N ASN A 261 -16.25 8.87 -2.18
CA ASN A 261 -17.08 7.85 -2.84
C ASN A 261 -16.65 7.61 -4.30
N GLU A 262 -16.37 8.67 -5.04
CA GLU A 262 -15.91 8.61 -6.43
C GLU A 262 -14.56 7.90 -6.49
N MET A 263 -13.61 8.28 -5.63
CA MET A 263 -12.29 7.66 -5.52
C MET A 263 -12.39 6.16 -5.23
N GLU A 264 -13.21 5.76 -4.25
CA GLU A 264 -13.41 4.34 -3.97
C GLU A 264 -14.00 3.57 -5.15
N LEU A 265 -15.01 4.14 -5.84
CA LEU A 265 -15.63 3.51 -7.00
C LEU A 265 -14.63 3.33 -8.15
N GLU A 266 -13.83 4.34 -8.43
CA GLU A 266 -12.80 4.34 -9.47
C GLU A 266 -11.69 3.33 -9.16
N LEU A 267 -11.21 3.28 -7.91
CA LEU A 267 -10.21 2.28 -7.48
C LEU A 267 -10.78 0.86 -7.53
N LYS A 268 -12.04 0.64 -7.09
CA LYS A 268 -12.73 -0.65 -7.21
C LYS A 268 -12.87 -1.09 -8.66
N ALA A 269 -13.24 -0.17 -9.55
CA ALA A 269 -13.36 -0.45 -10.98
C ALA A 269 -12.00 -0.83 -11.59
N TRP A 270 -10.95 -0.11 -11.25
CA TRP A 270 -9.60 -0.39 -11.71
C TRP A 270 -9.09 -1.76 -11.20
N LEU A 271 -9.26 -2.07 -9.93
CA LEU A 271 -8.85 -3.35 -9.35
C LEU A 271 -9.59 -4.56 -9.94
N ARG A 272 -10.75 -4.36 -10.57
CA ARG A 272 -11.53 -5.40 -11.27
C ARG A 272 -11.20 -5.51 -12.75
N SER A 273 -10.37 -4.62 -13.29
CA SER A 273 -10.11 -4.54 -14.74
C SER A 273 -9.01 -5.49 -15.22
N PHE A 274 -8.35 -6.20 -14.32
CA PHE A 274 -7.26 -7.12 -14.66
C PHE A 274 -7.19 -8.31 -13.69
#